data_35fdc7a37275c0a563bdee5cd4a69db5
#
_entry.id   35fdc7a37275c0a563bdee5cd4a69db5
#
_cell.length_a   1.000
_cell.length_b   1.000
_cell.length_c   1.000
_cell.angle_alpha   90.00
_cell.angle_beta   90.00
_cell.angle_gamma   90.00
#
_symmetry.space_group_name_H-M   'P 1'
#
loop_
_entity.id
_entity.type
_entity.pdbx_description
1 polymer ?
#
loop_
_entity_poly.entity_id
_entity_poly.type
_entity_poly.pdbx_seq_one_letter_code
_entity_poly.pdbx_strand_id
1 'polypeptide(L)'
;MNAPAFRLIRWLARRFGAETLLQWSLLWLALGVIMAGLARMVPAVRQAGAFWILLLGVGTGCLLARGRWRGWLAAPAAMLIGALGLLLTTGRLAKPTGAVLLALMTVLRQGKEGLPLLSERWGDFLDHLATLMSRFALWFQVARSGNVILDPLVTALLWGMGLWLMTVWAAWWMQRRSAALTALLPALAVLAFVGYYTGTRDAYLYLALAGGALVLLQGLGGYRQ
;
A
#
# COMPACT_ATOMS: atom_id res chain seq x y z
N MET A 1 -27.81 13.54 -21.61
CA MET A 1 -26.77 13.63 -20.55
C MET A 1 -25.63 12.65 -20.86
N ASN A 2 -24.59 13.09 -21.57
CA ASN A 2 -23.43 12.25 -21.90
C ASN A 2 -22.28 12.63 -20.95
N ALA A 3 -22.35 12.18 -19.70
CA ALA A 3 -21.27 12.42 -18.76
C ALA A 3 -19.96 11.79 -19.28
N PRO A 4 -18.82 12.49 -19.25
CA PRO A 4 -17.53 11.98 -19.73
C PRO A 4 -17.13 10.66 -19.07
N ALA A 5 -17.57 10.43 -17.82
CA ALA A 5 -17.41 9.18 -17.11
C ALA A 5 -18.04 7.98 -17.83
N PHE A 6 -19.21 8.15 -18.45
CA PHE A 6 -19.91 7.06 -19.16
C PHE A 6 -19.18 6.64 -20.45
N ARG A 7 -18.51 7.58 -21.11
CA ARG A 7 -17.67 7.30 -22.29
C ARG A 7 -16.40 6.54 -21.89
N LEU A 8 -15.77 6.93 -20.78
CA LEU A 8 -14.59 6.26 -20.24
C LEU A 8 -14.91 4.81 -19.85
N ILE A 9 -15.99 4.59 -19.11
CA ILE A 9 -16.42 3.24 -18.67
C ILE A 9 -16.71 2.36 -19.88
N ARG A 10 -17.43 2.87 -20.90
CA ARG A 10 -17.72 2.13 -22.12
C ARG A 10 -16.47 1.80 -22.92
N TRP A 11 -15.50 2.72 -22.98
CA TRP A 11 -14.21 2.50 -23.63
C TRP A 11 -13.39 1.44 -22.89
N LEU A 12 -13.33 1.52 -21.58
CA LEU A 12 -12.67 0.51 -20.73
C LEU A 12 -13.32 -0.86 -20.86
N ALA A 13 -14.65 -0.94 -20.86
CA ALA A 13 -15.41 -2.18 -21.03
C ALA A 13 -15.15 -2.85 -22.39
N ARG A 14 -15.02 -2.06 -23.45
CA ARG A 14 -14.66 -2.59 -24.79
C ARG A 14 -13.22 -3.09 -24.86
N ARG A 15 -12.29 -2.44 -24.12
CA ARG A 15 -10.86 -2.77 -24.21
C ARG A 15 -10.45 -3.92 -23.26
N PHE A 16 -11.08 -4.05 -22.10
CA PHE A 16 -10.71 -5.01 -21.07
C PHE A 16 -11.76 -6.11 -20.83
N GLY A 17 -12.95 -5.98 -21.42
CA GLY A 17 -14.10 -6.84 -21.13
C GLY A 17 -14.83 -6.41 -19.85
N ALA A 18 -16.16 -6.44 -19.89
CA ALA A 18 -17.00 -6.02 -18.78
C ALA A 18 -16.76 -6.85 -17.51
N GLU A 19 -16.54 -8.16 -17.68
CA GLU A 19 -16.26 -9.08 -16.58
C GLU A 19 -14.94 -8.77 -15.86
N THR A 20 -13.89 -8.43 -16.61
CA THR A 20 -12.60 -8.07 -16.03
C THR A 20 -12.72 -6.78 -15.21
N LEU A 21 -13.45 -5.79 -15.73
CA LEU A 21 -13.71 -4.56 -14.97
C LEU A 21 -14.51 -4.84 -13.69
N LEU A 22 -15.51 -5.71 -13.77
CA LEU A 22 -16.29 -6.09 -12.59
C LEU A 22 -15.43 -6.79 -11.55
N GLN A 23 -14.57 -7.73 -11.96
CA GLN A 23 -13.62 -8.40 -11.07
C GLN A 23 -12.68 -7.42 -10.36
N TRP A 24 -12.14 -6.45 -11.12
CA TRP A 24 -11.27 -5.41 -10.53
C TRP A 24 -12.04 -4.48 -9.60
N SER A 25 -13.27 -4.10 -9.95
CA SER A 25 -14.12 -3.26 -9.08
C SER A 25 -14.44 -3.98 -7.77
N LEU A 26 -14.77 -5.27 -7.83
CA LEU A 26 -15.02 -6.07 -6.63
C LEU A 26 -13.76 -6.27 -5.78
N LEU A 27 -12.59 -6.48 -6.40
CA LEU A 27 -11.32 -6.54 -5.68
C LEU A 27 -11.02 -5.23 -4.95
N TRP A 28 -11.21 -4.08 -5.63
CA TRP A 28 -11.07 -2.77 -5.03
C TRP A 28 -12.03 -2.55 -3.89
N LEU A 29 -13.29 -2.96 -4.04
CA LEU A 29 -14.31 -2.86 -3.02
C LEU A 29 -13.93 -3.73 -1.81
N ALA A 30 -13.56 -4.98 -2.01
CA ALA A 30 -13.16 -5.89 -0.94
C ALA A 30 -11.96 -5.36 -0.15
N LEU A 31 -10.87 -4.97 -0.85
CA LEU A 31 -9.70 -4.40 -0.21
C LEU A 31 -10.02 -3.07 0.47
N GLY A 32 -10.84 -2.22 -0.14
CA GLY A 32 -11.30 -0.96 0.43
C GLY A 32 -12.07 -1.15 1.73
N VAL A 33 -12.98 -2.11 1.79
CA VAL A 33 -13.73 -2.49 2.99
C VAL A 33 -12.79 -2.99 4.09
N ILE A 34 -11.83 -3.87 3.74
CA ILE A 34 -10.84 -4.39 4.69
C ILE A 34 -9.99 -3.25 5.25
N MET A 35 -9.49 -2.37 4.37
CA MET A 35 -8.69 -1.20 4.79
C MET A 35 -9.47 -0.24 5.67
N ALA A 36 -10.74 0.03 5.34
CA ALA A 36 -11.61 0.89 6.15
C ALA A 36 -11.85 0.27 7.52
N GLY A 37 -12.11 -1.03 7.60
CA GLY A 37 -12.26 -1.77 8.85
C GLY A 37 -11.00 -1.68 9.71
N LEU A 38 -9.84 -1.98 9.13
CA LEU A 38 -8.57 -1.89 9.85
C LEU A 38 -8.25 -0.46 10.30
N ALA A 39 -8.48 0.55 9.44
CA ALA A 39 -8.25 1.95 9.79
C ALA A 39 -9.17 2.46 10.92
N ARG A 40 -10.36 1.86 11.07
CA ARG A 40 -11.26 2.17 12.17
C ARG A 40 -10.82 1.55 13.49
N MET A 41 -10.31 0.31 13.43
CA MET A 41 -9.87 -0.44 14.62
C MET A 41 -8.44 -0.09 15.06
N VAL A 42 -7.55 0.26 14.11
CA VAL A 42 -6.13 0.51 14.36
C VAL A 42 -5.75 1.92 13.91
N PRO A 43 -5.53 2.86 14.86
CA PRO A 43 -5.17 4.25 14.51
C PRO A 43 -3.91 4.37 13.64
N ALA A 44 -2.94 3.47 13.83
CA ALA A 44 -1.70 3.42 13.04
C ALA A 44 -1.96 3.17 11.55
N VAL A 45 -2.97 2.36 11.20
CA VAL A 45 -3.39 2.11 9.81
C VAL A 45 -3.91 3.39 9.15
N ARG A 46 -4.68 4.19 9.89
CA ARG A 46 -5.18 5.48 9.42
C ARG A 46 -4.03 6.46 9.18
N GLN A 47 -3.04 6.49 10.08
CA GLN A 47 -1.85 7.33 9.96
C GLN A 47 -0.95 6.91 8.78
N ALA A 48 -0.89 5.62 8.46
CA ALA A 48 -0.13 5.10 7.33
C ALA A 48 -0.68 5.52 5.95
N GLY A 49 -1.87 6.11 5.88
CA GLY A 49 -2.48 6.53 4.63
C GLY A 49 -3.06 5.38 3.81
N ALA A 50 -3.91 4.56 4.42
CA ALA A 50 -4.48 3.33 3.85
C ALA A 50 -5.02 3.47 2.41
N PHE A 51 -5.62 4.62 2.07
CA PHE A 51 -6.12 4.89 0.73
C PHE A 51 -5.01 4.91 -0.33
N TRP A 52 -3.91 5.62 -0.05
CA TRP A 52 -2.77 5.69 -0.97
C TRP A 52 -2.04 4.36 -1.08
N ILE A 53 -1.94 3.63 0.03
CA ILE A 53 -1.38 2.27 0.05
C ILE A 53 -2.20 1.34 -0.85
N LEU A 54 -3.53 1.40 -0.76
CA LEU A 54 -4.42 0.62 -1.61
C LEU A 54 -4.23 0.98 -3.09
N LEU A 55 -4.28 2.28 -3.42
CA LEU A 55 -4.17 2.76 -4.80
C LEU A 55 -2.83 2.35 -5.45
N LEU A 56 -1.74 2.69 -4.79
CA LEU A 56 -0.39 2.45 -5.32
C LEU A 56 -0.01 0.97 -5.23
N GLY A 57 -0.44 0.26 -4.17
CA GLY A 57 -0.17 -1.16 -3.98
C GLY A 57 -0.84 -2.02 -5.06
N VAL A 58 -2.11 -1.78 -5.34
CA VAL A 58 -2.82 -2.48 -6.43
C VAL A 58 -2.15 -2.15 -7.78
N GLY A 59 -1.84 -0.87 -8.04
CA GLY A 59 -1.13 -0.46 -9.26
C GLY A 59 0.21 -1.18 -9.44
N THR A 60 1.03 -1.20 -8.38
CA THR A 60 2.33 -1.89 -8.37
C THR A 60 2.17 -3.40 -8.58
N GLY A 61 1.21 -4.04 -7.90
CA GLY A 61 0.91 -5.46 -8.07
C GLY A 61 0.52 -5.81 -9.51
N CYS A 62 -0.31 -4.97 -10.16
CA CYS A 62 -0.68 -5.13 -11.56
C CYS A 62 0.52 -4.97 -12.50
N LEU A 63 1.36 -3.96 -12.28
CA LEU A 63 2.54 -3.71 -13.10
C LEU A 63 3.54 -4.86 -13.00
N LEU A 64 3.84 -5.31 -11.79
CA LEU A 64 4.72 -6.45 -11.54
C LEU A 64 4.16 -7.76 -12.11
N ALA A 65 2.83 -7.94 -12.05
CA ALA A 65 2.18 -9.12 -12.62
C ALA A 65 2.18 -9.14 -14.16
N ARG A 66 2.07 -7.98 -14.82
CA ARG A 66 2.18 -7.83 -16.28
C ARG A 66 3.60 -8.02 -16.79
N GLY A 67 4.59 -7.61 -15.98
CA GLY A 67 5.99 -7.91 -16.26
C GLY A 67 6.23 -9.41 -16.24
N ARG A 68 7.15 -9.92 -17.09
CA ARG A 68 7.57 -11.33 -17.07
C ARG A 68 8.44 -11.68 -15.85
N TRP A 69 8.34 -10.89 -14.79
CA TRP A 69 9.12 -11.07 -13.57
C TRP A 69 8.72 -12.37 -12.86
N ARG A 70 9.71 -13.16 -12.48
CA ARG A 70 9.50 -14.31 -11.63
C ARG A 70 9.10 -13.82 -10.23
N GLY A 71 8.23 -14.55 -9.52
CA GLY A 71 7.72 -14.12 -8.21
C GLY A 71 8.81 -13.75 -7.20
N TRP A 72 9.96 -14.43 -7.24
CA TRP A 72 11.08 -14.17 -6.35
C TRP A 72 11.79 -12.81 -6.62
N LEU A 73 11.69 -12.25 -7.83
CA LEU A 73 12.17 -10.89 -8.15
C LEU A 73 11.09 -9.84 -7.90
N ALA A 74 9.83 -10.19 -8.09
CA ALA A 74 8.72 -9.27 -7.87
C ALA A 74 8.55 -8.92 -6.38
N ALA A 75 8.77 -9.87 -5.47
CA ALA A 75 8.64 -9.63 -4.04
C ALA A 75 9.62 -8.58 -3.50
N PRO A 76 10.96 -8.69 -3.71
CA PRO A 76 11.89 -7.65 -3.25
C PRO A 76 11.66 -6.31 -3.94
N ALA A 77 11.29 -6.29 -5.23
CA ALA A 77 10.93 -5.05 -5.91
C ALA A 77 9.70 -4.39 -5.27
N ALA A 78 8.65 -5.15 -4.95
CA ALA A 78 7.49 -4.65 -4.23
C ALA A 78 7.86 -4.11 -2.85
N MET A 79 8.72 -4.82 -2.11
CA MET A 79 9.21 -4.37 -0.80
C MET A 79 9.97 -3.04 -0.90
N LEU A 80 10.87 -2.90 -1.87
CA LEU A 80 11.64 -1.66 -2.07
C LEU A 80 10.73 -0.49 -2.43
N ILE A 81 9.81 -0.69 -3.38
CA ILE A 81 8.86 0.37 -3.78
C ILE A 81 7.98 0.77 -2.60
N GLY A 82 7.47 -0.21 -1.82
CA GLY A 82 6.67 0.04 -0.64
C GLY A 82 7.44 0.76 0.45
N ALA A 83 8.66 0.32 0.75
CA ALA A 83 9.52 0.96 1.74
C ALA A 83 9.81 2.42 1.37
N LEU A 84 10.20 2.67 0.12
CA LEU A 84 10.44 4.05 -0.37
C LEU A 84 9.16 4.89 -0.30
N GLY A 85 8.04 4.38 -0.77
CA GLY A 85 6.76 5.09 -0.72
C GLY A 85 6.35 5.45 0.71
N LEU A 86 6.45 4.50 1.64
CA LEU A 86 6.10 4.71 3.04
C LEU A 86 7.09 5.64 3.77
N LEU A 87 8.37 5.54 3.49
CA LEU A 87 9.38 6.45 4.03
C LEU A 87 9.11 7.89 3.57
N LEU A 88 8.76 8.07 2.30
CA LEU A 88 8.43 9.39 1.77
C LEU A 88 7.14 9.96 2.36
N THR A 89 6.08 9.15 2.48
CA THR A 89 4.75 9.61 2.94
C THR A 89 4.65 9.61 4.45
N THR A 90 4.62 8.45 5.06
CA THR A 90 4.44 8.24 6.52
C THR A 90 5.68 8.64 7.30
N GLY A 91 6.89 8.34 6.78
CA GLY A 91 8.17 8.77 7.34
C GLY A 91 8.46 10.26 7.22
N ARG A 92 7.58 11.02 6.53
CA ARG A 92 7.69 12.46 6.30
C ARG A 92 8.98 12.89 5.57
N LEU A 93 9.63 11.98 4.85
CA LEU A 93 10.83 12.28 4.08
C LEU A 93 10.53 12.98 2.74
N ALA A 94 9.27 13.11 2.33
CA ALA A 94 8.91 13.75 1.05
C ALA A 94 9.39 15.21 0.96
N LYS A 95 9.28 16.00 2.04
CA LYS A 95 9.74 17.41 2.05
C LYS A 95 11.26 17.51 1.91
N PRO A 96 12.09 16.85 2.76
CA PRO A 96 13.54 16.92 2.61
C PRO A 96 14.00 16.30 1.27
N THR A 97 13.40 15.22 0.78
CA THR A 97 13.72 14.67 -0.55
C THR A 97 13.40 15.67 -1.66
N GLY A 98 12.25 16.34 -1.60
CA GLY A 98 11.88 17.38 -2.54
C GLY A 98 12.86 18.56 -2.53
N ALA A 99 13.32 18.99 -1.35
CA ALA A 99 14.32 20.03 -1.20
C ALA A 99 15.66 19.64 -1.83
N VAL A 100 16.12 18.42 -1.64
CA VAL A 100 17.34 17.89 -2.30
C VAL A 100 17.19 17.87 -3.81
N LEU A 101 16.06 17.41 -4.34
CA LEU A 101 15.80 17.39 -5.78
C LEU A 101 15.79 18.81 -6.38
N LEU A 102 15.17 19.76 -5.71
CA LEU A 102 15.20 21.16 -6.14
C LEU A 102 16.62 21.75 -6.10
N ALA A 103 17.40 21.47 -5.05
CA ALA A 103 18.79 21.90 -4.96
C ALA A 103 19.64 21.26 -6.08
N LEU A 104 19.42 19.97 -6.40
CA LEU A 104 20.08 19.30 -7.52
C LEU A 104 19.74 19.97 -8.87
N MET A 105 18.47 20.31 -9.10
CA MET A 105 18.05 21.08 -10.27
C MET A 105 18.73 22.46 -10.35
N THR A 106 18.97 23.10 -9.21
CA THR A 106 19.70 24.38 -9.14
C THR A 106 21.16 24.21 -9.53
N VAL A 107 21.81 23.13 -9.04
CA VAL A 107 23.18 22.79 -9.45
C VAL A 107 23.27 22.54 -10.96
N LEU A 108 22.31 21.82 -11.53
CA LEU A 108 22.28 21.56 -12.97
C LEU A 108 22.11 22.83 -13.82
N ARG A 109 21.46 23.87 -13.27
CA ARG A 109 21.23 25.14 -13.96
C ARG A 109 22.34 26.16 -13.73
N GLN A 110 22.89 26.25 -12.51
CA GLN A 110 23.83 27.30 -12.08
C GLN A 110 25.26 26.77 -11.86
N GLY A 111 25.48 25.47 -12.05
CA GLY A 111 26.79 24.85 -11.88
C GLY A 111 27.28 24.90 -10.43
N LYS A 112 28.55 25.30 -10.25
CA LYS A 112 29.21 25.24 -8.93
C LYS A 112 28.57 26.12 -7.85
N GLU A 113 27.83 27.16 -8.23
CA GLU A 113 27.19 28.09 -7.27
C GLU A 113 26.03 27.43 -6.51
N GLY A 114 25.42 26.39 -7.07
CA GLY A 114 24.39 25.61 -6.41
C GLY A 114 24.88 24.55 -5.41
N LEU A 115 26.18 24.23 -5.39
CA LEU A 115 26.73 23.15 -4.54
C LEU A 115 26.54 23.37 -3.04
N PRO A 116 26.73 24.59 -2.47
CA PRO A 116 26.49 24.83 -1.05
C PRO A 116 25.05 24.51 -0.63
N LEU A 117 24.07 24.93 -1.45
CA LEU A 117 22.66 24.66 -1.21
C LEU A 117 22.38 23.14 -1.24
N LEU A 118 22.97 22.42 -2.19
CA LEU A 118 22.81 20.96 -2.26
C LEU A 118 23.39 20.27 -1.04
N SER A 119 24.58 20.68 -0.56
CA SER A 119 25.22 20.10 0.61
C SER A 119 24.41 20.34 1.89
N GLU A 120 23.84 21.53 2.06
CA GLU A 120 22.93 21.84 3.18
C GLU A 120 21.68 20.98 3.16
N ARG A 121 20.99 20.90 2.01
CA ARG A 121 19.76 20.09 1.88
C ARG A 121 20.01 18.60 2.00
N TRP A 122 21.17 18.13 1.55
CA TRP A 122 21.59 16.76 1.75
C TRP A 122 21.86 16.45 3.22
N GLY A 123 22.49 17.36 3.96
CA GLY A 123 22.65 17.26 5.42
C GLY A 123 21.30 17.14 6.13
N ASP A 124 20.36 18.04 5.85
CA ASP A 124 19.01 18.00 6.40
C ASP A 124 18.31 16.66 6.14
N PHE A 125 18.44 16.11 4.93
CA PHE A 125 17.87 14.82 4.57
C PHE A 125 18.50 13.67 5.37
N LEU A 126 19.84 13.67 5.53
CA LEU A 126 20.54 12.64 6.30
C LEU A 126 20.17 12.70 7.78
N ASP A 127 19.98 13.87 8.36
CA ASP A 127 19.58 14.04 9.76
C ASP A 127 18.16 13.51 10.01
N HIS A 128 17.23 13.77 9.08
CA HIS A 128 15.88 13.20 9.15
C HIS A 128 15.92 11.67 9.03
N LEU A 129 16.73 11.14 8.14
CA LEU A 129 16.89 9.70 7.98
C LEU A 129 17.53 9.07 9.22
N ALA A 130 18.58 9.68 9.78
CA ALA A 130 19.22 9.21 11.00
C ALA A 130 18.25 9.20 12.18
N THR A 131 17.44 10.24 12.31
CA THR A 131 16.39 10.33 13.34
C THR A 131 15.37 9.20 13.19
N LEU A 132 14.96 8.88 11.95
CA LEU A 132 14.04 7.77 11.70
C LEU A 132 14.69 6.42 12.06
N MET A 133 15.93 6.21 11.65
CA MET A 133 16.67 4.98 11.94
C MET A 133 16.89 4.78 13.43
N SER A 134 17.19 5.84 14.19
CA SER A 134 17.34 5.77 15.65
C SER A 134 16.03 5.36 16.35
N ARG A 135 14.88 5.83 15.88
CA ARG A 135 13.56 5.40 16.39
C ARG A 135 13.31 3.91 16.13
N PHE A 136 13.64 3.41 14.93
CA PHE A 136 13.56 1.98 14.64
C PHE A 136 14.48 1.15 15.51
N ALA A 137 15.74 1.61 15.73
CA ALA A 137 16.70 0.93 16.56
C ALA A 137 16.22 0.84 18.03
N LEU A 138 15.72 1.94 18.58
CA LEU A 138 15.15 1.98 19.93
C LEU A 138 13.92 1.07 20.05
N TRP A 139 13.00 1.13 19.07
CA TRP A 139 11.83 0.26 19.06
C TRP A 139 12.24 -1.22 19.05
N PHE A 140 13.21 -1.58 18.22
CA PHE A 140 13.71 -2.96 18.12
C PHE A 140 14.39 -3.43 19.41
N GLN A 141 15.23 -2.59 20.03
CA GLN A 141 15.87 -2.90 21.31
C GLN A 141 14.83 -3.17 22.40
N VAL A 142 13.81 -2.32 22.49
CA VAL A 142 12.75 -2.46 23.50
C VAL A 142 11.87 -3.67 23.22
N ALA A 143 11.55 -3.94 21.95
CA ALA A 143 10.81 -5.14 21.57
C ALA A 143 11.58 -6.43 21.96
N ARG A 144 12.91 -6.43 21.82
CA ARG A 144 13.75 -7.56 22.26
C ARG A 144 13.80 -7.74 23.76
N SER A 145 13.65 -6.68 24.55
CA SER A 145 13.62 -6.77 26.03
C SER A 145 12.26 -7.19 26.59
N GLY A 146 11.29 -7.53 25.72
CA GLY A 146 9.94 -7.92 26.14
C GLY A 146 9.04 -6.76 26.54
N ASN A 147 9.53 -5.52 26.46
CA ASN A 147 8.75 -4.32 26.71
C ASN A 147 8.10 -3.82 25.42
N VAL A 148 6.93 -3.17 25.53
CA VAL A 148 6.22 -2.61 24.37
C VAL A 148 6.31 -1.08 24.46
N ILE A 149 7.15 -0.46 23.63
CA ILE A 149 7.04 0.98 23.35
C ILE A 149 6.23 1.13 22.07
N LEU A 150 5.08 1.79 22.19
CA LEU A 150 4.26 2.16 21.02
C LEU A 150 4.78 3.48 20.45
N ASP A 151 5.84 3.44 19.62
CA ASP A 151 6.16 4.59 18.78
C ASP A 151 5.12 4.66 17.64
N PRO A 152 4.28 5.71 17.59
CA PRO A 152 3.20 5.80 16.60
C PRO A 152 3.72 5.80 15.17
N LEU A 153 4.90 6.38 14.92
CA LEU A 153 5.49 6.46 13.60
C LEU A 153 5.99 5.09 13.12
N VAL A 154 6.76 4.40 13.97
CA VAL A 154 7.27 3.06 13.66
C VAL A 154 6.11 2.08 13.48
N THR A 155 5.12 2.14 14.36
CA THR A 155 3.91 1.31 14.25
C THR A 155 3.14 1.59 12.96
N ALA A 156 2.98 2.86 12.56
CA ALA A 156 2.33 3.21 11.31
C ALA A 156 3.11 2.73 10.08
N LEU A 157 4.45 2.78 10.11
CA LEU A 157 5.30 2.28 9.02
C LEU A 157 5.21 0.75 8.90
N LEU A 158 5.22 0.02 10.02
CA LEU A 158 5.08 -1.43 10.02
C LEU A 158 3.70 -1.87 9.49
N TRP A 159 2.63 -1.25 9.97
CA TRP A 159 1.29 -1.49 9.45
C TRP A 159 1.18 -1.13 7.98
N GLY A 160 1.71 0.03 7.60
CA GLY A 160 1.75 0.48 6.21
C GLY A 160 2.43 -0.52 5.29
N MET A 161 3.58 -1.08 5.71
CA MET A 161 4.31 -2.10 4.95
C MET A 161 3.53 -3.41 4.83
N GLY A 162 2.91 -3.88 5.92
CA GLY A 162 2.05 -5.06 5.89
C GLY A 162 0.88 -4.90 4.92
N LEU A 163 0.17 -3.77 5.00
CA LEU A 163 -0.94 -3.46 4.11
C LEU A 163 -0.51 -3.30 2.65
N TRP A 164 0.64 -2.67 2.41
CA TRP A 164 1.23 -2.57 1.08
C TRP A 164 1.47 -3.94 0.46
N LEU A 165 2.13 -4.84 1.20
CA LEU A 165 2.41 -6.19 0.72
C LEU A 165 1.13 -6.98 0.45
N MET A 166 0.10 -6.83 1.29
CA MET A 166 -1.20 -7.48 1.08
C MET A 166 -1.88 -6.98 -0.19
N THR A 167 -1.86 -5.67 -0.46
CA THR A 167 -2.48 -5.11 -1.67
C THR A 167 -1.74 -5.49 -2.93
N VAL A 168 -0.40 -5.46 -2.91
CA VAL A 168 0.44 -5.93 -4.03
C VAL A 168 0.21 -7.42 -4.28
N TRP A 169 0.19 -8.24 -3.22
CA TRP A 169 -0.11 -9.66 -3.29
C TRP A 169 -1.47 -9.94 -3.91
N ALA A 170 -2.52 -9.27 -3.42
CA ALA A 170 -3.87 -9.45 -3.91
C ALA A 170 -3.98 -9.13 -5.40
N ALA A 171 -3.44 -7.99 -5.83
CA ALA A 171 -3.45 -7.58 -7.22
C ALA A 171 -2.64 -8.53 -8.11
N TRP A 172 -1.46 -8.97 -7.63
CA TRP A 172 -0.59 -9.87 -8.37
C TRP A 172 -1.23 -11.25 -8.60
N TRP A 173 -1.84 -11.85 -7.55
CA TRP A 173 -2.54 -13.13 -7.66
C TRP A 173 -3.79 -13.04 -8.53
N MET A 174 -4.55 -11.97 -8.37
CA MET A 174 -5.75 -11.73 -9.19
C MET A 174 -5.39 -11.60 -10.66
N GLN A 175 -4.32 -10.87 -10.99
CA GLN A 175 -3.88 -10.66 -12.36
C GLN A 175 -3.33 -11.93 -13.02
N ARG A 176 -2.61 -12.78 -12.26
CA ARG A 176 -1.93 -13.96 -12.84
C ARG A 176 -2.75 -15.23 -12.81
N ARG A 177 -3.60 -15.42 -11.81
CA ARG A 177 -4.29 -16.69 -11.59
C ARG A 177 -5.80 -16.57 -11.46
N SER A 178 -6.34 -15.36 -11.45
CA SER A 178 -7.78 -15.09 -11.19
C SER A 178 -8.29 -15.78 -9.90
N ALA A 179 -7.38 -16.02 -8.95
CA ALA A 179 -7.65 -16.75 -7.72
C ALA A 179 -8.04 -15.75 -6.61
N ALA A 180 -9.32 -15.41 -6.54
CA ALA A 180 -9.83 -14.41 -5.60
C ALA A 180 -9.63 -14.79 -4.13
N LEU A 181 -9.82 -16.07 -3.78
CA LEU A 181 -9.61 -16.55 -2.41
C LEU A 181 -8.15 -16.35 -1.98
N THR A 182 -7.19 -16.83 -2.76
CA THR A 182 -5.76 -16.70 -2.45
C THR A 182 -5.33 -15.24 -2.42
N ALA A 183 -5.94 -14.39 -3.25
CA ALA A 183 -5.66 -12.96 -3.30
C ALA A 183 -6.09 -12.25 -2.00
N LEU A 184 -7.28 -12.54 -1.48
CA LEU A 184 -7.87 -11.83 -0.34
C LEU A 184 -7.60 -12.50 1.01
N LEU A 185 -7.21 -13.79 1.03
CA LEU A 185 -7.02 -14.56 2.26
C LEU A 185 -6.12 -13.86 3.30
N PRO A 186 -4.92 -13.35 2.96
CA PRO A 186 -4.06 -12.68 3.95
C PRO A 186 -4.73 -11.45 4.57
N ALA A 187 -5.40 -10.64 3.75
CA ALA A 187 -6.06 -9.42 4.21
C ALA A 187 -7.27 -9.72 5.09
N LEU A 188 -8.07 -10.73 4.74
CA LEU A 188 -9.19 -11.21 5.54
C LEU A 188 -8.73 -11.81 6.88
N ALA A 189 -7.65 -12.58 6.86
CA ALA A 189 -7.07 -13.15 8.08
C ALA A 189 -6.61 -12.07 9.05
N VAL A 190 -5.94 -11.01 8.55
CA VAL A 190 -5.53 -9.88 9.39
C VAL A 190 -6.74 -9.12 9.92
N LEU A 191 -7.77 -8.87 9.09
CA LEU A 191 -8.99 -8.21 9.54
C LEU A 191 -9.69 -9.03 10.63
N ALA A 192 -9.81 -10.35 10.46
CA ALA A 192 -10.41 -11.25 11.44
C ALA A 192 -9.61 -11.26 12.76
N PHE A 193 -8.27 -11.36 12.66
CA PHE A 193 -7.38 -11.34 13.81
C PHE A 193 -7.51 -10.03 14.61
N VAL A 194 -7.42 -8.89 13.94
CA VAL A 194 -7.56 -7.57 14.58
C VAL A 194 -8.96 -7.43 15.19
N GLY A 195 -10.00 -7.83 14.46
CA GLY A 195 -11.38 -7.80 14.96
C GLY A 195 -11.57 -8.65 16.22
N TYR A 196 -10.99 -9.83 16.27
CA TYR A 196 -11.00 -10.70 17.44
C TYR A 196 -10.33 -10.04 18.66
N TYR A 197 -9.14 -9.47 18.49
CA TYR A 197 -8.40 -8.84 19.59
C TYR A 197 -9.01 -7.51 20.06
N THR A 198 -9.62 -6.74 19.16
CA THR A 198 -10.25 -5.46 19.54
C THR A 198 -11.66 -5.64 20.11
N GLY A 199 -12.28 -6.81 19.92
CA GLY A 199 -13.64 -7.12 20.40
C GLY A 199 -14.73 -6.22 19.81
N THR A 200 -14.46 -5.52 18.71
CA THR A 200 -15.38 -4.55 18.12
C THR A 200 -16.45 -5.26 17.30
N ARG A 201 -17.72 -4.93 17.54
CA ARG A 201 -18.84 -5.46 16.74
C ARG A 201 -18.74 -5.08 15.26
N ASP A 202 -18.17 -3.93 14.97
CA ASP A 202 -17.96 -3.43 13.61
C ASP A 202 -17.07 -4.40 12.77
N ALA A 203 -16.18 -5.15 13.40
CA ALA A 203 -15.31 -6.11 12.71
C ALA A 203 -16.12 -7.16 11.94
N TYR A 204 -17.21 -7.65 12.51
CA TYR A 204 -18.09 -8.64 11.86
C TYR A 204 -18.77 -8.08 10.61
N LEU A 205 -19.16 -6.79 10.64
CA LEU A 205 -19.72 -6.12 9.47
C LEU A 205 -18.72 -6.04 8.33
N TYR A 206 -17.48 -5.61 8.62
CA TYR A 206 -16.42 -5.53 7.60
C TYR A 206 -16.03 -6.91 7.05
N LEU A 207 -15.98 -7.95 7.92
CA LEU A 207 -15.75 -9.33 7.48
C LEU A 207 -16.88 -9.85 6.59
N ALA A 208 -18.14 -9.58 6.95
CA ALA A 208 -19.29 -9.99 6.15
C ALA A 208 -19.30 -9.31 4.77
N LEU A 209 -19.03 -8.01 4.72
CA LEU A 209 -18.95 -7.26 3.44
C LEU A 209 -17.78 -7.73 2.56
N ALA A 210 -16.60 -7.92 3.15
CA ALA A 210 -15.44 -8.40 2.42
C ALA A 210 -15.61 -9.87 1.97
N GLY A 211 -16.22 -10.71 2.81
CA GLY A 211 -16.57 -12.09 2.49
C GLY A 211 -17.61 -12.17 1.38
N GLY A 212 -18.63 -11.31 1.41
CA GLY A 212 -19.62 -11.20 0.33
C GLY A 212 -18.98 -10.80 -1.00
N ALA A 213 -18.08 -9.83 -1.00
CA ALA A 213 -17.33 -9.45 -2.20
C ALA A 213 -16.45 -10.61 -2.72
N LEU A 214 -15.83 -11.39 -1.81
CA LEU A 214 -15.06 -12.58 -2.18
C LEU A 214 -15.93 -13.64 -2.85
N VAL A 215 -17.12 -13.95 -2.31
CA VAL A 215 -18.06 -14.91 -2.90
C VAL A 215 -18.46 -14.47 -4.31
N LEU A 216 -18.78 -13.19 -4.51
CA LEU A 216 -19.09 -12.63 -5.83
C LEU A 216 -17.90 -12.75 -6.80
N LEU A 217 -16.68 -12.47 -6.32
CA LEU A 217 -15.46 -12.62 -7.13
C LEU A 217 -15.22 -14.07 -7.56
N GLN A 218 -15.45 -15.04 -6.67
CA GLN A 218 -15.32 -16.47 -6.98
C GLN A 218 -16.38 -16.93 -8.00
N GLY A 219 -17.64 -16.47 -7.83
CA GLY A 219 -18.71 -16.77 -8.78
C GLY A 219 -18.37 -16.33 -10.19
N LEU A 220 -17.81 -15.11 -10.35
CA LEU A 220 -17.37 -14.58 -11.66
C LEU A 220 -16.15 -15.34 -12.23
N GLY A 221 -15.27 -15.90 -11.37
CA GLY A 221 -14.10 -16.67 -11.80
C GLY A 221 -14.48 -18.09 -12.28
N GLY A 222 -15.49 -18.70 -11.68
CA GLY A 222 -15.94 -20.05 -12.00
C GLY A 222 -16.57 -20.20 -13.40
N TYR A 223 -17.08 -19.15 -13.98
CA TYR A 223 -17.63 -19.15 -15.36
C TYR A 223 -16.54 -19.21 -16.45
N ARG A 224 -15.26 -19.14 -16.11
CA ARG A 224 -14.14 -19.15 -17.08
C ARG A 224 -13.42 -20.51 -17.19
N GLN A 225 -13.79 -21.51 -16.39
CA GLN A 225 -13.29 -22.88 -16.47
C GLN A 225 -14.29 -23.76 -17.21
#